data_8444c535b8b907890fdc1150125b3784
#
_entry.id   8444c535b8b907890fdc1150125b3784
#
_cell.length_a   1.000
_cell.length_b   1.000
_cell.length_c   1.000
_cell.angle_alpha   90.00
_cell.angle_beta   90.00
_cell.angle_gamma   90.00
#
_symmetry.space_group_name_H-M   'P 1'
#
loop_
_entity.id
_entity.type
_entity.pdbx_description
1 polymer ?
#
loop_
_entity_poly.entity_id
_entity_poly.type
_entity_poly.pdbx_seq_one_letter_code
_entity_poly.pdbx_strand_id
1 'polypeptide(L)'
;MNRLPIRFEQVEGGIILLAASALYFILGNNPWLFFLLFFTPDLSFAGYLVNPRVGAVAYNLVHTLSLPLILIALGLTSQSLLFLGSFGLIWVAHIGLDRMVGYGLKYPDGFTHTTMGWIGKDKGKN
;
A
#
# COMPACT_ATOMS: atom_id res chain seq x y z
N MET A 1 -7.98 -13.73 20.30
CA MET A 1 -6.72 -13.06 19.95
C MET A 1 -6.83 -11.56 20.26
N ASN A 2 -5.82 -11.01 20.92
CA ASN A 2 -5.80 -9.58 21.20
C ASN A 2 -5.52 -8.80 19.90
N ARG A 3 -6.44 -7.92 19.54
CA ARG A 3 -6.34 -7.12 18.30
C ARG A 3 -5.72 -5.73 18.53
N LEU A 4 -5.20 -5.48 19.72
CA LEU A 4 -4.64 -4.16 20.03
C LEU A 4 -3.53 -3.74 19.04
N PRO A 5 -2.53 -4.58 18.73
CA PRO A 5 -1.50 -4.19 17.75
C PRO A 5 -2.09 -3.86 16.38
N ILE A 6 -3.04 -4.66 15.92
CA ILE A 6 -3.69 -4.45 14.63
C ILE A 6 -4.39 -3.09 14.58
N ARG A 7 -5.05 -2.70 15.67
CA ARG A 7 -5.72 -1.38 15.72
C ARG A 7 -4.73 -0.23 15.62
N PHE A 8 -3.56 -0.35 16.24
CA PHE A 8 -2.50 0.65 16.10
C PHE A 8 -2.00 0.73 14.66
N GLU A 9 -1.80 -0.40 14.00
CA GLU A 9 -1.41 -0.43 12.59
C GLU A 9 -2.48 0.19 11.68
N GLN A 10 -3.76 0.00 12.00
CA GLN A 10 -4.84 0.62 11.25
C GLN A 10 -4.86 2.15 11.42
N VAL A 11 -4.66 2.64 12.64
CA VAL A 11 -4.56 4.09 12.90
C VAL A 11 -3.34 4.67 12.18
N GLU A 12 -2.21 4.01 12.26
CA GLU A 12 -1.01 4.40 11.53
C GLU A 12 -1.27 4.46 10.02
N GLY A 13 -1.95 3.46 9.48
CA GLY A 13 -2.34 3.43 8.06
C GLY A 13 -3.18 4.64 7.67
N GLY A 14 -4.14 5.01 8.48
CA GLY A 14 -4.96 6.21 8.26
C GLY A 14 -4.14 7.50 8.28
N ILE A 15 -3.19 7.61 9.21
CA ILE A 15 -2.29 8.75 9.29
C ILE A 15 -1.39 8.81 8.04
N ILE A 16 -0.86 7.68 7.61
CA ILE A 16 -0.04 7.59 6.39
C ILE A 16 -0.85 8.03 5.17
N LEU A 17 -2.08 7.55 5.04
CA LEU A 17 -2.98 7.95 3.96
C LEU A 17 -3.17 9.47 3.94
N LEU A 18 -3.50 10.06 5.07
CA LEU A 18 -3.76 11.51 5.16
C LEU A 18 -2.48 12.32 4.92
N ALA A 19 -1.37 11.92 5.51
CA ALA A 19 -0.10 12.66 5.38
C ALA A 19 0.43 12.61 3.95
N ALA A 20 0.45 11.44 3.32
CA ALA A 20 0.94 11.30 1.95
C ALA A 20 0.03 12.04 0.96
N SER A 21 -1.29 11.94 1.14
CA SER A 21 -2.26 12.67 0.31
C SER A 21 -2.11 14.18 0.47
N ALA A 22 -2.02 14.66 1.70
CA ALA A 22 -1.84 16.09 1.97
C ALA A 22 -0.56 16.62 1.34
N LEU A 23 0.56 15.91 1.49
CA LEU A 23 1.82 16.29 0.86
C LEU A 23 1.70 16.34 -0.66
N TYR A 24 1.05 15.35 -1.26
CA TYR A 24 0.85 15.32 -2.70
C TYR A 24 0.15 16.58 -3.20
N PHE A 25 -0.96 16.97 -2.57
CA PHE A 25 -1.75 18.12 -3.01
C PHE A 25 -1.10 19.46 -2.61
N ILE A 26 -0.48 19.56 -1.44
CA ILE A 26 0.22 20.78 -0.99
C ILE A 26 1.39 21.11 -1.92
N LEU A 27 2.09 20.10 -2.43
CA LEU A 27 3.19 20.31 -3.37
C LEU A 27 2.72 20.73 -4.77
N GLY A 28 1.43 20.86 -5.00
CA GLY A 28 0.88 21.33 -6.26
C GLY A 28 0.83 20.29 -7.37
N ASN A 29 0.89 19.00 -7.03
CA ASN A 29 0.79 17.94 -8.01
C ASN A 29 -0.62 17.82 -8.60
N ASN A 30 -0.71 17.21 -9.77
CA ASN A 30 -1.96 17.08 -10.51
C ASN A 30 -2.97 16.19 -9.78
N PRO A 31 -4.16 16.72 -9.37
CA PRO A 31 -5.16 15.94 -8.64
C PRO A 31 -5.69 14.73 -9.43
N TRP A 32 -5.80 14.86 -10.75
CA TRP A 32 -6.34 13.78 -11.59
C TRP A 32 -5.40 12.58 -11.63
N LEU A 33 -4.08 12.80 -11.63
CA LEU A 33 -3.11 11.72 -11.57
C LEU A 33 -3.19 10.97 -10.25
N PHE A 34 -3.49 11.65 -9.14
CA PHE A 34 -3.67 10.99 -7.85
C PHE A 34 -4.77 9.92 -7.95
N PHE A 35 -5.95 10.30 -8.43
CA PHE A 35 -7.07 9.39 -8.51
C PHE A 35 -6.86 8.31 -9.58
N LEU A 36 -6.27 8.66 -10.73
CA LEU A 36 -6.00 7.72 -11.81
C LEU A 36 -5.01 6.62 -11.39
N LEU A 37 -3.96 6.98 -10.65
CA LEU A 37 -2.87 6.08 -10.31
C LEU A 37 -3.01 5.44 -8.94
N PHE A 38 -4.01 5.85 -8.14
CA PHE A 38 -4.15 5.43 -6.73
C PHE A 38 -4.22 3.90 -6.57
N PHE A 39 -4.91 3.21 -7.47
CA PHE A 39 -5.09 1.76 -7.38
C PHE A 39 -4.09 0.96 -8.23
N THR A 40 -3.09 1.61 -8.84
CA THR A 40 -2.08 0.90 -9.64
C THR A 40 -1.30 -0.17 -8.85
N PRO A 41 -1.02 -0.02 -7.54
CA PRO A 41 -0.39 -1.10 -6.79
C PRO A 41 -1.19 -2.40 -6.78
N ASP A 42 -2.51 -2.34 -6.93
CA ASP A 42 -3.36 -3.53 -6.97
C ASP A 42 -3.20 -4.34 -8.25
N LEU A 43 -2.51 -3.82 -9.28
CA LEU A 43 -2.14 -4.62 -10.45
C LEU A 43 -1.28 -5.83 -10.05
N SER A 44 -0.62 -5.79 -8.88
CA SER A 44 0.14 -6.92 -8.34
C SER A 44 -0.72 -8.15 -8.04
N PHE A 45 -2.06 -8.00 -7.94
CA PHE A 45 -2.97 -9.14 -7.83
C PHE A 45 -2.83 -10.13 -9.00
N ALA A 46 -2.32 -9.69 -10.16
CA ALA A 46 -2.09 -10.54 -11.30
C ALA A 46 -1.19 -11.75 -10.96
N GLY A 47 -0.32 -11.64 -9.94
CA GLY A 47 0.49 -12.77 -9.49
C GLY A 47 -0.32 -13.98 -9.04
N TYR A 48 -1.55 -13.75 -8.55
CA TYR A 48 -2.45 -14.84 -8.13
C TYR A 48 -2.97 -15.67 -9.31
N LEU A 49 -2.83 -15.17 -10.55
CA LEU A 49 -3.15 -15.96 -11.73
C LEU A 49 -2.18 -17.12 -11.92
N VAL A 50 -0.98 -17.02 -11.36
CA VAL A 50 0.03 -18.09 -11.40
C VAL A 50 -0.22 -19.10 -10.28
N ASN A 51 -0.11 -18.66 -9.03
CA ASN A 51 -0.41 -19.44 -7.84
C ASN A 51 -0.43 -18.51 -6.61
N PRO A 52 -0.93 -19.00 -5.44
CA PRO A 52 -1.00 -18.16 -4.24
C PRO A 52 0.35 -17.64 -3.74
N ARG A 53 1.42 -18.41 -3.90
CA ARG A 53 2.76 -18.01 -3.47
C ARG A 53 3.28 -16.84 -4.32
N VAL A 54 3.18 -16.96 -5.64
CA VAL A 54 3.58 -15.89 -6.57
C VAL A 54 2.73 -14.64 -6.32
N GLY A 55 1.43 -14.83 -6.11
CA GLY A 55 0.53 -13.74 -5.78
C GLY A 55 0.93 -13.01 -4.50
N ALA A 56 1.25 -13.76 -3.44
CA ALA A 56 1.65 -13.18 -2.16
C ALA A 56 2.98 -12.42 -2.29
N VAL A 57 3.96 -12.98 -3.00
CA VAL A 57 5.26 -12.31 -3.21
C VAL A 57 5.08 -11.01 -3.99
N ALA A 58 4.34 -11.06 -5.12
CA ALA A 58 4.09 -9.86 -5.93
C ALA A 58 3.34 -8.79 -5.13
N TYR A 59 2.29 -9.19 -4.42
CA TYR A 59 1.52 -8.27 -3.58
C TYR A 59 2.41 -7.64 -2.50
N ASN A 60 3.17 -8.44 -1.77
CA ASN A 60 3.98 -7.96 -0.65
C ASN A 60 5.09 -7.02 -1.10
N LEU A 61 5.74 -7.31 -2.24
CA LEU A 61 6.76 -6.40 -2.79
C LEU A 61 6.18 -5.02 -3.07
N VAL A 62 4.96 -4.95 -3.56
CA VAL A 62 4.29 -3.71 -3.95
C VAL A 62 3.59 -3.04 -2.77
N HIS A 63 3.25 -3.77 -1.72
CA HIS A 63 2.49 -3.25 -0.58
C HIS A 63 3.31 -3.06 0.70
N THR A 64 4.64 -3.16 0.61
CA THR A 64 5.56 -2.64 1.63
C THR A 64 5.97 -1.22 1.27
N LEU A 65 6.36 -0.43 2.27
CA LEU A 65 6.74 0.96 2.05
C LEU A 65 8.11 1.12 1.39
N SER A 66 8.89 0.05 1.26
CA SER A 66 10.28 0.11 0.78
C SER A 66 10.41 0.74 -0.60
N LEU A 67 9.65 0.22 -1.59
CA LEU A 67 9.74 0.71 -2.96
C LEU A 67 9.26 2.16 -3.12
N PRO A 68 8.08 2.54 -2.60
CA PRO A 68 7.66 3.93 -2.73
C PRO A 68 8.56 4.91 -1.99
N LEU A 69 9.15 4.53 -0.85
CA LEU A 69 10.10 5.40 -0.15
C LEU A 69 11.38 5.60 -0.96
N ILE A 70 11.85 4.55 -1.66
CA ILE A 70 12.98 4.67 -2.59
C ILE A 70 12.65 5.66 -3.71
N LEU A 71 11.44 5.58 -4.27
CA LEU A 71 11.02 6.52 -5.33
C LEU A 71 10.97 7.95 -4.82
N ILE A 72 10.47 8.17 -3.60
CA ILE A 72 10.43 9.50 -3.00
C ILE A 72 11.85 10.04 -2.81
N ALA A 73 12.75 9.22 -2.29
CA ALA A 73 14.14 9.60 -2.09
C ALA A 73 14.83 9.97 -3.42
N LEU A 74 14.63 9.14 -4.47
CA LEU A 74 15.15 9.44 -5.80
C LEU A 74 14.57 10.73 -6.36
N GLY A 75 13.27 10.97 -6.15
CA GLY A 75 12.61 12.19 -6.60
C GLY A 75 13.19 13.47 -6.00
N LEU A 76 13.81 13.37 -4.82
CA LEU A 76 14.43 14.51 -4.16
C LEU A 76 15.84 14.83 -4.70
N THR A 77 16.43 13.96 -5.52
CA THR A 77 17.81 14.12 -5.99
C THR A 77 17.95 15.05 -7.18
N SER A 78 16.91 15.23 -7.99
CA SER A 78 16.96 16.12 -9.14
C SER A 78 15.56 16.54 -9.60
N GLN A 79 15.49 17.72 -10.24
CA GLN A 79 14.26 18.27 -10.78
C GLN A 79 13.60 17.33 -11.79
N SER A 80 14.40 16.67 -12.63
CA SER A 80 13.89 15.75 -13.65
C SER A 80 13.28 14.47 -13.08
N LEU A 81 13.56 14.15 -11.81
CA LEU A 81 13.05 12.95 -11.14
C LEU A 81 11.89 13.24 -10.18
N LEU A 82 11.43 14.49 -10.08
CA LEU A 82 10.33 14.84 -9.16
C LEU A 82 9.08 13.99 -9.36
N PHE A 83 8.79 13.57 -10.60
CA PHE A 83 7.62 12.73 -10.88
C PHE A 83 7.68 11.38 -10.13
N LEU A 84 8.88 10.85 -9.89
CA LEU A 84 9.05 9.62 -9.09
C LEU A 84 8.59 9.83 -7.65
N GLY A 85 8.92 10.98 -7.07
CA GLY A 85 8.47 11.34 -5.72
C GLY A 85 6.96 11.48 -5.64
N SER A 86 6.37 12.14 -6.62
CA SER A 86 4.92 12.31 -6.69
C SER A 86 4.20 10.97 -6.81
N PHE A 87 4.68 10.08 -7.68
CA PHE A 87 4.13 8.72 -7.81
C PHE A 87 4.33 7.93 -6.50
N GLY A 88 5.50 8.08 -5.87
CA GLY A 88 5.78 7.44 -4.57
C GLY A 88 4.79 7.87 -3.49
N LEU A 89 4.40 9.15 -3.44
CA LEU A 89 3.41 9.64 -2.49
C LEU A 89 2.03 9.01 -2.72
N ILE A 90 1.61 8.89 -3.98
CA ILE A 90 0.35 8.20 -4.32
C ILE A 90 0.40 6.75 -3.84
N TRP A 91 1.52 6.08 -4.08
CA TRP A 91 1.74 4.69 -3.69
C TRP A 91 1.71 4.52 -2.16
N VAL A 92 2.38 5.41 -1.42
CA VAL A 92 2.34 5.42 0.05
C VAL A 92 0.91 5.60 0.55
N ALA A 93 0.15 6.52 -0.07
CA ALA A 93 -1.25 6.76 0.30
C ALA A 93 -2.10 5.49 0.10
N HIS A 94 -1.89 4.76 -0.99
CA HIS A 94 -2.60 3.49 -1.25
C HIS A 94 -2.28 2.45 -0.16
N ILE A 95 -1.01 2.29 0.19
CA ILE A 95 -0.61 1.36 1.25
C ILE A 95 -1.25 1.77 2.58
N GLY A 96 -1.28 3.07 2.87
CA GLY A 96 -1.93 3.60 4.07
C GLY A 96 -3.41 3.24 4.13
N LEU A 97 -4.12 3.36 3.00
CA LEU A 97 -5.53 2.94 2.93
C LEU A 97 -5.69 1.46 3.25
N ASP A 98 -4.88 0.59 2.64
CA ASP A 98 -4.97 -0.84 2.88
C ASP A 98 -4.77 -1.18 4.35
N ARG A 99 -3.77 -0.57 5.00
CA ARG A 99 -3.52 -0.78 6.43
C ARG A 99 -4.68 -0.27 7.29
N MET A 100 -5.21 0.89 6.94
CA MET A 100 -6.34 1.48 7.66
C MET A 100 -7.55 0.56 7.67
N VAL A 101 -7.85 -0.08 6.55
CA VAL A 101 -9.00 -1.01 6.45
C VAL A 101 -8.65 -2.43 6.92
N GLY A 102 -7.42 -2.69 7.32
CA GLY A 102 -7.02 -3.98 7.88
C GLY A 102 -6.44 -4.97 6.87
N TYR A 103 -5.99 -4.50 5.71
CA TYR A 103 -5.36 -5.34 4.70
C TYR A 103 -3.85 -5.33 4.91
N GLY A 104 -3.35 -6.38 5.59
CA GLY A 104 -1.91 -6.57 5.81
C GLY A 104 -1.21 -7.24 4.63
N LEU A 105 0.04 -7.62 4.86
CA LEU A 105 0.80 -8.41 3.90
C LEU A 105 0.22 -9.83 3.83
N LYS A 106 0.44 -10.51 2.72
CA LYS A 106 -0.16 -11.82 2.45
C LYS A 106 0.76 -12.95 2.86
N TYR A 107 0.17 -14.00 3.45
CA TYR A 107 0.84 -15.29 3.60
C TYR A 107 0.75 -16.09 2.29
N PRO A 108 1.68 -17.05 2.06
CA PRO A 108 1.73 -17.75 0.77
C PRO A 108 0.64 -18.80 0.57
N ASP A 109 -0.20 -19.04 1.57
CA ASP A 109 -1.26 -20.06 1.52
C ASP A 109 -2.56 -19.56 0.90
N GLY A 110 -2.75 -18.24 0.76
CA GLY A 110 -3.95 -17.72 0.13
C GLY A 110 -4.12 -16.21 0.25
N PHE A 111 -5.00 -15.68 -0.58
CA PHE A 111 -5.29 -14.25 -0.65
C PHE A 111 -5.88 -13.69 0.65
N THR A 112 -6.67 -14.49 1.35
CA THR A 112 -7.41 -14.02 2.53
C THR A 112 -6.63 -14.06 3.83
N HIS A 113 -5.45 -14.70 3.84
CA HIS A 113 -4.61 -14.82 5.02
C HIS A 113 -3.57 -13.71 5.06
N THR A 114 -3.71 -12.76 5.99
CA THR A 114 -2.83 -11.58 6.07
C THR A 114 -2.24 -11.40 7.46
N THR A 115 -1.17 -10.61 7.54
CA THR A 115 -0.51 -10.28 8.82
C THR A 115 -1.42 -9.50 9.77
N MET A 116 -2.48 -8.88 9.27
CA MET A 116 -3.46 -8.16 10.08
C MET A 116 -4.73 -8.98 10.34
N GLY A 117 -4.71 -10.26 10.00
CA GLY A 117 -5.81 -11.20 10.20
C GLY A 117 -6.40 -11.72 8.89
N TRP A 118 -7.34 -12.61 9.03
CA TRP A 118 -8.09 -13.15 7.90
C TRP A 118 -9.10 -12.11 7.37
N ILE A 119 -9.24 -12.04 6.06
CA ILE A 119 -10.12 -11.08 5.39
C ILE A 119 -11.14 -11.78 4.50
N GLY A 120 -12.11 -11.02 4.00
CA GLY A 120 -13.12 -11.51 3.06
C GLY A 120 -13.93 -12.66 3.64
N LYS A 121 -14.08 -13.72 2.84
CA LYS A 121 -14.87 -14.91 3.22
C LYS A 121 -14.33 -15.65 4.44
N ASP A 122 -13.06 -15.46 4.76
CA ASP A 122 -12.39 -16.14 5.88
C ASP A 122 -12.25 -15.24 7.12
N LYS A 123 -12.86 -14.07 7.10
CA LYS A 123 -12.80 -13.13 8.22
C LYS A 123 -13.31 -13.80 9.50
N GLY A 124 -12.53 -13.68 10.57
CA GLY A 124 -12.84 -14.29 11.86
C GLY A 124 -12.16 -15.62 12.13
N LYS A 125 -11.45 -16.21 11.18
CA LYS A 125 -10.61 -17.39 11.43
C LYS A 125 -9.49 -17.04 12.39
N ASN A 126 -9.06 -18.03 13.14
CA ASN A 126 -7.92 -17.94 14.05
C ASN A 126 -6.68 -18.58 13.43
#